data_325a3b7fc41a88e7c1a0ac94800f2384
#
_entry.id   325a3b7fc41a88e7c1a0ac94800f2384
#
_cell.length_a   1.000
_cell.length_b   1.000
_cell.length_c   1.000
_cell.angle_alpha   90.00
_cell.angle_beta   90.00
_cell.angle_gamma   90.00
#
_symmetry.space_group_name_H-M   'P 1'
#
loop_
_entity.id
_entity.type
_entity.pdbx_description
1 polymer ?
#
loop_
_entity_poly.entity_id
_entity_poly.type
_entity_poly.pdbx_seq_one_letter_code
_entity_poly.pdbx_strand_id
1 'polypeptide(L)'
;FLSAYGQKNTELKLDEAGNFHTEMPVSHPSVAYLSVGGSVISFLLSPGGETKITVNLREMTRASSRLRKDAKPEGKKVYFEGLNAGLNTEMNSGLEIPLCSVELKDLYDMNPDQYKAYCMQKYEEADKAIYANKKISKAYAELLTVLNKDALYGLLCGYDYQLLQAYAQQKGLSVRDASKEYRSPE
;
A
#
# COMPACT_ATOMS: atom_id res chain seq x y z
N PHE A 1 -3.18 13.97 2.30
CA PHE A 1 -3.59 13.90 0.90
C PHE A 1 -2.38 13.54 0.06
N LEU A 2 -2.18 12.26 -0.22
CA LEU A 2 -1.31 11.82 -1.30
C LEU A 2 -2.11 12.03 -2.60
N SER A 3 -2.10 13.24 -3.14
CA SER A 3 -2.69 13.46 -4.44
C SER A 3 -1.87 12.71 -5.48
N ALA A 4 -2.51 12.03 -6.42
CA ALA A 4 -1.87 11.40 -7.57
C ALA A 4 -1.00 12.40 -8.38
N TYR A 5 -1.19 13.69 -8.15
CA TYR A 5 -0.44 14.81 -8.74
C TYR A 5 0.88 15.14 -8.02
N GLY A 6 1.17 14.49 -6.90
CA GLY A 6 2.36 14.77 -6.08
C GLY A 6 3.44 13.68 -6.07
N GLN A 7 3.27 12.59 -6.80
CA GLN A 7 4.33 11.58 -6.88
C GLN A 7 5.53 12.13 -7.66
N LYS A 8 6.64 12.31 -6.95
CA LYS A 8 7.92 12.66 -7.55
C LYS A 8 8.74 11.39 -7.68
N ASN A 9 8.99 10.98 -8.90
CA ASN A 9 9.90 9.89 -9.20
C ASN A 9 11.33 10.45 -9.33
N THR A 10 12.28 9.84 -8.62
CA THR A 10 13.70 10.15 -8.71
C THR A 10 14.45 8.88 -9.10
N GLU A 11 15.20 8.94 -10.18
CA GLU A 11 16.09 7.85 -10.57
C GLU A 11 17.35 7.90 -9.68
N LEU A 12 17.66 6.78 -9.03
CA LEU A 12 18.84 6.64 -8.20
C LEU A 12 19.94 5.95 -8.99
N LYS A 13 21.10 6.61 -9.13
CA LYS A 13 22.27 6.03 -9.78
C LYS A 13 23.15 5.38 -8.73
N LEU A 14 23.52 4.13 -8.99
CA LEU A 14 24.48 3.40 -8.16
C LEU A 14 25.90 3.80 -8.55
N ASP A 15 26.77 3.91 -7.57
CA ASP A 15 28.22 3.97 -7.78
C ASP A 15 28.80 2.57 -8.12
N GLU A 16 30.12 2.49 -8.37
CA GLU A 16 30.81 1.23 -8.71
C GLU A 16 30.75 0.20 -7.55
N ALA A 17 30.57 0.64 -6.32
CA ALA A 17 30.42 -0.20 -5.14
C ALA A 17 28.94 -0.60 -4.88
N GLY A 18 28.00 -0.11 -5.72
CA GLY A 18 26.58 -0.38 -5.58
C GLY A 18 25.85 0.47 -4.54
N ASN A 19 26.43 1.60 -4.13
CA ASN A 19 25.79 2.54 -3.21
C ASN A 19 25.07 3.65 -4.00
N PHE A 20 24.10 4.26 -3.35
CA PHE A 20 23.47 5.51 -3.79
C PHE A 20 23.32 6.47 -2.61
N HIS A 21 23.29 7.73 -2.91
CA HIS A 21 22.93 8.79 -1.97
C HIS A 21 21.98 9.77 -2.65
N THR A 22 20.95 10.20 -1.94
CA THR A 22 20.04 11.24 -2.43
C THR A 22 19.48 12.05 -1.27
N GLU A 23 19.19 13.30 -1.52
CA GLU A 23 18.49 14.19 -0.62
C GLU A 23 17.13 14.54 -1.21
N MET A 24 16.10 14.49 -0.39
CA MET A 24 14.74 14.80 -0.81
C MET A 24 14.09 15.77 0.18
N PRO A 25 13.45 16.84 -0.31
CA PRO A 25 12.69 17.73 0.56
C PRO A 25 11.45 17.00 1.09
N VAL A 26 11.41 16.82 2.41
CA VAL A 26 10.29 16.20 3.13
C VAL A 26 9.76 17.21 4.14
N SER A 27 8.54 17.69 3.96
CA SER A 27 7.91 18.68 4.85
C SER A 27 7.12 18.06 6.01
N HIS A 28 6.74 16.80 5.89
CA HIS A 28 6.01 16.00 6.89
C HIS A 28 6.34 14.52 6.73
N PRO A 29 6.12 13.68 7.75
CA PRO A 29 6.33 12.25 7.61
C PRO A 29 5.56 11.69 6.41
N SER A 30 6.25 10.99 5.53
CA SER A 30 5.69 10.51 4.26
C SER A 30 6.18 9.10 3.94
N VAL A 31 5.29 8.25 3.44
CA VAL A 31 5.68 6.94 2.93
C VAL A 31 6.33 7.11 1.55
N ALA A 32 7.52 6.57 1.41
CA ALA A 32 8.26 6.51 0.15
C ALA A 32 8.38 5.06 -0.32
N TYR A 33 8.65 4.90 -1.61
CA TYR A 33 8.78 3.61 -2.25
C TYR A 33 10.10 3.55 -3.03
N LEU A 34 10.91 2.53 -2.74
CA LEU A 34 12.12 2.21 -3.51
C LEU A 34 11.83 1.01 -4.40
N SER A 35 11.91 1.21 -5.71
CA SER A 35 11.75 0.12 -6.69
C SER A 35 13.11 -0.44 -7.07
N VAL A 36 13.32 -1.72 -6.87
CA VAL A 36 14.56 -2.42 -7.17
C VAL A 36 14.24 -3.76 -7.83
N GLY A 37 14.69 -3.96 -9.08
CA GLY A 37 14.54 -5.25 -9.76
C GLY A 37 13.10 -5.77 -9.86
N GLY A 38 12.11 -4.88 -9.97
CA GLY A 38 10.70 -5.23 -10.02
C GLY A 38 10.03 -5.48 -8.65
N SER A 39 10.79 -5.34 -7.57
CA SER A 39 10.26 -5.37 -6.20
C SER A 39 10.16 -3.97 -5.63
N VAL A 40 9.21 -3.75 -4.73
CA VAL A 40 8.98 -2.46 -4.07
C VAL A 40 9.25 -2.60 -2.58
N ILE A 41 10.02 -1.68 -2.02
CA ILE A 41 10.29 -1.52 -0.60
C ILE A 41 9.60 -0.23 -0.16
N SER A 42 8.69 -0.30 0.79
CA SER A 42 8.03 0.87 1.38
C SER A 42 8.74 1.27 2.67
N PHE A 43 8.90 2.57 2.88
CA PHE A 43 9.51 3.09 4.10
C PHE A 43 9.04 4.50 4.42
N LEU A 44 9.07 4.85 5.71
CA LEU A 44 8.70 6.17 6.19
C LEU A 44 9.93 7.09 6.18
N LEU A 45 9.79 8.23 5.54
CA LEU A 45 10.71 9.36 5.64
C LEU A 45 10.15 10.41 6.61
N SER A 46 11.02 11.05 7.37
CA SER A 46 10.65 12.17 8.24
C SER A 46 11.56 13.38 8.00
N PRO A 47 11.03 14.61 8.16
CA PRO A 47 11.83 15.82 7.98
C PRO A 47 13.08 15.82 8.84
N GLY A 48 14.21 16.23 8.25
CA GLY A 48 15.51 16.34 8.94
C GLY A 48 16.11 15.00 9.38
N GLY A 49 15.53 13.88 8.94
CA GLY A 49 16.03 12.55 9.29
C GLY A 49 16.88 11.93 8.18
N GLU A 50 17.80 11.05 8.59
CA GLU A 50 18.54 10.18 7.70
C GLU A 50 17.97 8.76 7.78
N THR A 51 17.80 8.13 6.62
CA THR A 51 17.38 6.73 6.50
C THR A 51 18.38 6.00 5.60
N LYS A 52 19.09 5.03 6.17
CA LYS A 52 19.97 4.16 5.40
C LYS A 52 19.27 2.85 5.10
N ILE A 53 19.28 2.46 3.83
CA ILE A 53 18.62 1.26 3.32
C ILE A 53 19.68 0.35 2.71
N THR A 54 19.80 -0.86 3.24
CA THR A 54 20.65 -1.90 2.65
C THR A 54 19.77 -2.98 2.05
N VAL A 55 19.87 -3.20 0.73
CA VAL A 55 19.05 -4.16 -0.01
C VAL A 55 19.85 -5.40 -0.34
N ASN A 56 19.36 -6.56 0.08
CA ASN A 56 19.90 -7.85 -0.32
C ASN A 56 19.24 -8.32 -1.62
N LEU A 57 19.84 -7.99 -2.75
CA LEU A 57 19.32 -8.32 -4.08
C LEU A 57 19.13 -9.83 -4.28
N ARG A 58 20.00 -10.66 -3.71
CA ARG A 58 19.91 -12.12 -3.80
C ARG A 58 18.62 -12.62 -3.14
N GLU A 59 18.33 -12.16 -1.93
CA GLU A 59 17.12 -12.54 -1.21
C GLU A 59 15.84 -11.97 -1.83
N MET A 60 15.93 -10.76 -2.38
CA MET A 60 14.81 -10.17 -3.12
C MET A 60 14.49 -10.98 -4.38
N THR A 61 15.51 -11.35 -5.16
CA THR A 61 15.32 -12.14 -6.39
C THR A 61 14.79 -13.55 -6.06
N ARG A 62 15.24 -14.16 -4.98
CA ARG A 62 14.72 -15.47 -4.52
C ARG A 62 13.23 -15.37 -4.19
N ALA A 63 12.82 -14.33 -3.47
CA ALA A 63 11.44 -14.16 -3.05
C ALA A 63 10.48 -13.82 -4.20
N SER A 64 10.96 -13.15 -5.25
CA SER A 64 10.16 -12.76 -6.42
C SER A 64 10.24 -13.74 -7.60
N SER A 65 11.08 -14.78 -7.51
CA SER A 65 11.30 -15.73 -8.61
C SER A 65 10.07 -16.61 -8.85
N ARG A 66 9.40 -16.38 -9.97
CA ARG A 66 8.31 -17.25 -10.45
C ARG A 66 8.79 -18.65 -10.88
N LEU A 67 10.10 -18.83 -11.10
CA LEU A 67 10.69 -20.06 -11.56
C LEU A 67 11.07 -21.04 -10.43
N ARG A 68 11.16 -20.53 -9.20
CA ARG A 68 11.53 -21.32 -8.01
C ARG A 68 10.48 -21.15 -6.92
N LYS A 69 9.37 -21.84 -7.07
CA LYS A 69 8.27 -21.81 -6.06
C LYS A 69 8.71 -22.27 -4.67
N ASP A 70 9.80 -23.04 -4.58
CA ASP A 70 10.30 -23.62 -3.33
C ASP A 70 11.46 -22.83 -2.69
N ALA A 71 11.93 -21.76 -3.33
CA ALA A 71 13.03 -20.97 -2.80
C ALA A 71 12.54 -20.05 -1.67
N LYS A 72 12.57 -20.55 -0.44
CA LYS A 72 12.33 -19.71 0.73
C LYS A 72 13.51 -18.73 0.92
N PRO A 73 13.24 -17.47 1.29
CA PRO A 73 14.29 -16.54 1.68
C PRO A 73 15.08 -17.12 2.88
N GLU A 74 16.39 -17.11 2.79
CA GLU A 74 17.29 -17.56 3.88
C GLU A 74 17.66 -16.41 4.81
N GLY A 75 17.39 -15.15 4.39
CA GLY A 75 17.74 -13.94 5.13
C GLY A 75 16.77 -12.79 4.90
N LYS A 76 17.03 -11.68 5.55
CA LYS A 76 16.25 -10.46 5.37
C LYS A 76 16.53 -9.86 3.98
N LYS A 77 15.48 -9.39 3.33
CA LYS A 77 15.54 -8.73 2.02
C LYS A 77 16.07 -7.31 2.11
N VAL A 78 15.79 -6.63 3.21
CA VAL A 78 16.12 -5.23 3.43
C VAL A 78 16.47 -4.98 4.89
N TYR A 79 17.42 -4.08 5.12
CA TYR A 79 17.82 -3.59 6.44
C TYR A 79 17.68 -2.08 6.44
N PHE A 80 17.23 -1.53 7.57
CA PHE A 80 17.07 -0.10 7.79
C PHE A 80 17.90 0.34 8.99
N GLU A 81 18.57 1.49 8.85
CA GLU A 81 19.29 2.19 9.92
C GLU A 81 18.86 3.67 9.91
N GLY A 82 19.09 4.38 11.02
CA GLY A 82 18.72 5.78 11.18
C GLY A 82 17.30 6.00 11.69
N LEU A 83 16.71 7.14 11.35
CA LEU A 83 15.39 7.52 11.83
C LEU A 83 14.32 6.58 11.26
N ASN A 84 13.38 6.16 12.09
CA ASN A 84 12.30 5.22 11.75
C ASN A 84 12.76 3.79 11.39
N ALA A 85 14.00 3.39 11.66
CA ALA A 85 14.52 2.07 11.28
C ALA A 85 13.65 0.90 11.79
N GLY A 86 13.20 0.96 13.04
CA GLY A 86 12.29 -0.04 13.62
C GLY A 86 10.98 -0.14 12.88
N LEU A 87 10.32 0.99 12.65
CA LEU A 87 9.05 1.09 11.93
C LEU A 87 9.20 0.61 10.48
N ASN A 88 10.25 1.04 9.79
CA ASN A 88 10.54 0.61 8.42
C ASN A 88 10.81 -0.90 8.34
N THR A 89 11.41 -1.48 9.36
CA THR A 89 11.59 -2.94 9.46
C THR A 89 10.26 -3.65 9.63
N GLU A 90 9.35 -3.13 10.46
CA GLU A 90 8.01 -3.69 10.63
C GLU A 90 7.19 -3.60 9.34
N MET A 91 7.22 -2.48 8.63
CA MET A 91 6.55 -2.30 7.32
C MET A 91 6.98 -3.35 6.29
N ASN A 92 8.19 -3.88 6.40
CA ASN A 92 8.78 -4.85 5.47
C ASN A 92 8.90 -6.27 6.08
N SER A 93 8.25 -6.54 7.21
CA SER A 93 8.30 -7.83 7.91
C SER A 93 7.55 -8.96 7.21
N GLY A 94 6.73 -8.64 6.21
CA GLY A 94 5.84 -9.59 5.56
C GLY A 94 4.57 -9.91 6.36
N LEU A 95 4.30 -9.16 7.43
CA LEU A 95 3.01 -9.23 8.13
C LEU A 95 1.95 -8.58 7.25
N GLU A 96 1.00 -9.37 6.80
CA GLU A 96 -0.17 -8.86 6.10
C GLU A 96 -1.21 -8.40 7.13
N ILE A 97 -1.44 -7.09 7.16
CA ILE A 97 -2.45 -6.48 8.01
C ILE A 97 -3.48 -5.85 7.08
N PRO A 98 -4.71 -6.36 7.06
CA PRO A 98 -5.72 -5.87 6.15
C PRO A 98 -6.10 -4.43 6.51
N LEU A 99 -6.04 -3.55 5.52
CA LEU A 99 -6.63 -2.22 5.57
C LEU A 99 -8.05 -2.25 4.99
N CYS A 100 -8.79 -1.18 5.17
CA CYS A 100 -10.12 -1.00 4.62
C CYS A 100 -10.11 -1.30 3.12
N SER A 101 -10.89 -2.29 2.72
CA SER A 101 -11.05 -2.70 1.34
C SER A 101 -12.46 -3.25 1.14
N VAL A 102 -12.93 -3.24 -0.10
CA VAL A 102 -14.24 -3.76 -0.50
C VAL A 102 -14.07 -4.84 -1.54
N GLU A 103 -14.97 -5.84 -1.51
CA GLU A 103 -15.04 -6.84 -2.57
C GLU A 103 -16.12 -6.44 -3.56
N LEU A 104 -15.79 -6.44 -4.86
CA LEU A 104 -16.71 -5.99 -5.90
C LEU A 104 -18.04 -6.74 -5.89
N LYS A 105 -18.03 -8.03 -5.56
CA LYS A 105 -19.25 -8.85 -5.47
C LYS A 105 -20.26 -8.36 -4.42
N ASP A 106 -19.75 -7.71 -3.35
CA ASP A 106 -20.58 -7.21 -2.27
C ASP A 106 -21.21 -5.85 -2.61
N LEU A 107 -20.75 -5.21 -3.68
CA LEU A 107 -21.22 -3.89 -4.12
C LEU A 107 -22.37 -3.94 -5.13
N TYR A 108 -22.79 -5.14 -5.55
CA TYR A 108 -23.84 -5.28 -6.54
C TYR A 108 -25.14 -4.62 -6.06
N ASP A 109 -25.68 -3.74 -6.90
CA ASP A 109 -26.94 -3.03 -6.68
C ASP A 109 -26.98 -2.12 -5.44
N MET A 110 -25.82 -1.75 -4.86
CA MET A 110 -25.76 -0.80 -3.75
C MET A 110 -26.05 0.63 -4.24
N ASN A 111 -26.90 1.33 -3.50
CA ASN A 111 -27.03 2.78 -3.64
C ASN A 111 -25.88 3.51 -2.86
N PRO A 112 -25.72 4.83 -3.03
CA PRO A 112 -24.65 5.59 -2.38
C PRO A 112 -24.60 5.47 -0.86
N ASP A 113 -25.75 5.49 -0.20
CA ASP A 113 -25.81 5.40 1.27
C ASP A 113 -25.44 4.01 1.77
N GLN A 114 -25.88 2.97 1.08
CA GLN A 114 -25.50 1.59 1.37
C GLN A 114 -24.01 1.37 1.16
N TYR A 115 -23.43 1.87 0.06
CA TYR A 115 -22.02 1.80 -0.22
C TYR A 115 -21.20 2.51 0.87
N LYS A 116 -21.57 3.73 1.24
CA LYS A 116 -20.92 4.49 2.32
C LYS A 116 -20.97 3.73 3.65
N ALA A 117 -22.14 3.22 4.01
CA ALA A 117 -22.29 2.44 5.25
C ALA A 117 -21.41 1.19 5.26
N TYR A 118 -21.33 0.49 4.13
CA TYR A 118 -20.48 -0.69 3.96
C TYR A 118 -18.99 -0.34 4.07
N CYS A 119 -18.52 0.73 3.41
CA CYS A 119 -17.14 1.19 3.54
C CYS A 119 -16.79 1.58 4.98
N MET A 120 -17.69 2.26 5.69
CA MET A 120 -17.51 2.61 7.11
C MET A 120 -17.41 1.37 7.99
N GLN A 121 -18.24 0.37 7.76
CA GLN A 121 -18.17 -0.91 8.47
C GLN A 121 -16.81 -1.59 8.24
N LYS A 122 -16.34 -1.66 6.98
CA LYS A 122 -15.04 -2.26 6.63
C LYS A 122 -13.86 -1.50 7.26
N TYR A 123 -13.96 -0.19 7.32
CA TYR A 123 -12.98 0.64 8.02
C TYR A 123 -12.90 0.31 9.52
N GLU A 124 -14.04 0.22 10.20
CA GLU A 124 -14.08 -0.09 11.62
C GLU A 124 -13.59 -1.50 11.93
N GLU A 125 -13.92 -2.49 11.06
CA GLU A 125 -13.43 -3.87 11.18
C GLU A 125 -11.89 -3.90 11.07
N ALA A 126 -11.32 -3.22 10.09
CA ALA A 126 -9.87 -3.13 9.89
C ALA A 126 -9.19 -2.38 11.05
N ASP A 127 -9.76 -1.27 11.50
CA ASP A 127 -9.21 -0.49 12.62
C ASP A 127 -9.15 -1.31 13.92
N LYS A 128 -10.22 -2.03 14.25
CA LYS A 128 -10.24 -2.98 15.37
C LYS A 128 -9.19 -4.09 15.23
N ALA A 129 -9.00 -4.63 14.02
CA ALA A 129 -8.00 -5.67 13.76
C ALA A 129 -6.57 -5.15 13.93
N ILE A 130 -6.28 -3.90 13.51
CA ILE A 130 -4.99 -3.24 13.69
C ILE A 130 -4.65 -3.16 15.19
N TYR A 131 -5.54 -2.61 16.01
CA TYR A 131 -5.30 -2.46 17.45
C TYR A 131 -5.32 -3.77 18.25
N ALA A 132 -6.01 -4.78 17.78
CA ALA A 132 -5.99 -6.11 18.39
C ALA A 132 -4.71 -6.90 18.09
N ASN A 133 -3.92 -6.48 17.11
CA ASN A 133 -2.72 -7.20 16.67
C ASN A 133 -1.54 -6.96 17.61
N LYS A 134 -1.26 -7.94 18.47
CA LYS A 134 -0.16 -7.87 19.44
C LYS A 134 1.24 -8.12 18.83
N LYS A 135 1.33 -8.39 17.52
CA LYS A 135 2.60 -8.65 16.82
C LYS A 135 3.25 -7.40 16.26
N ILE A 136 2.59 -6.26 16.36
CA ILE A 136 3.07 -4.98 15.85
C ILE A 136 3.31 -3.99 16.98
N SER A 137 4.23 -3.04 16.76
CA SER A 137 4.46 -1.96 17.70
C SER A 137 3.31 -0.95 17.68
N LYS A 138 3.19 -0.18 18.77
CA LYS A 138 2.22 0.92 18.84
C LYS A 138 2.42 1.94 17.70
N ALA A 139 3.67 2.26 17.39
CA ALA A 139 3.99 3.21 16.30
C ALA A 139 3.54 2.68 14.94
N TYR A 140 3.69 1.37 14.70
CA TYR A 140 3.20 0.78 13.46
C TYR A 140 1.67 0.72 13.41
N ALA A 141 0.99 0.43 14.52
CA ALA A 141 -0.46 0.50 14.60
C ALA A 141 -0.98 1.93 14.31
N GLU A 142 -0.35 2.96 14.86
CA GLU A 142 -0.69 4.36 14.57
C GLU A 142 -0.52 4.72 13.08
N LEU A 143 0.58 4.28 12.44
CA LEU A 143 0.77 4.45 11.00
C LEU A 143 -0.32 3.73 10.20
N LEU A 144 -0.62 2.48 10.55
CA LEU A 144 -1.66 1.70 9.86
C LEU A 144 -3.04 2.32 10.00
N THR A 145 -3.36 2.93 11.13
CA THR A 145 -4.63 3.67 11.32
C THR A 145 -4.73 4.86 10.35
N VAL A 146 -3.63 5.60 10.15
CA VAL A 146 -3.59 6.69 9.15
C VAL A 146 -3.80 6.14 7.74
N LEU A 147 -3.10 5.05 7.37
CA LEU A 147 -3.23 4.41 6.06
C LEU A 147 -4.63 3.81 5.86
N ASN A 148 -5.23 3.24 6.92
CA ASN A 148 -6.60 2.72 6.89
C ASN A 148 -7.62 3.83 6.60
N LYS A 149 -7.43 5.00 7.20
CA LYS A 149 -8.26 6.17 6.95
C LYS A 149 -8.10 6.71 5.52
N ASP A 150 -6.87 6.71 5.00
CA ASP A 150 -6.60 7.09 3.61
C ASP A 150 -7.27 6.12 2.62
N ALA A 151 -7.20 4.81 2.91
CA ALA A 151 -7.89 3.78 2.14
C ALA A 151 -9.42 4.00 2.11
N LEU A 152 -10.04 4.30 3.26
CA LEU A 152 -11.45 4.66 3.33
C LEU A 152 -11.79 5.86 2.45
N TYR A 153 -11.00 6.94 2.53
CA TYR A 153 -11.23 8.12 1.68
C TYR A 153 -11.07 7.80 0.20
N GLY A 154 -10.09 6.96 -0.16
CA GLY A 154 -9.92 6.48 -1.53
C GLY A 154 -11.15 5.73 -2.05
N LEU A 155 -11.73 4.87 -1.21
CA LEU A 155 -12.97 4.15 -1.55
C LEU A 155 -14.15 5.12 -1.72
N LEU A 156 -14.36 6.03 -0.78
CA LEU A 156 -15.48 6.98 -0.83
C LEU A 156 -15.38 7.95 -2.01
N CYS A 157 -14.16 8.43 -2.33
CA CYS A 157 -13.94 9.29 -3.49
C CYS A 157 -14.02 8.52 -4.82
N GLY A 158 -13.72 7.22 -4.79
CA GLY A 158 -13.77 6.34 -5.97
C GLY A 158 -15.12 5.63 -6.18
N TYR A 159 -16.17 6.03 -5.50
CA TYR A 159 -17.48 5.41 -5.45
C TYR A 159 -18.01 4.98 -6.83
N ASP A 160 -18.15 5.92 -7.76
CA ASP A 160 -18.70 5.63 -9.10
C ASP A 160 -17.87 4.59 -9.86
N TYR A 161 -16.55 4.66 -9.73
CA TYR A 161 -15.66 3.71 -10.37
C TYR A 161 -15.75 2.31 -9.76
N GLN A 162 -15.88 2.22 -8.44
CA GLN A 162 -16.04 0.94 -7.74
C GLN A 162 -17.36 0.26 -8.14
N LEU A 163 -18.45 1.00 -8.21
CA LEU A 163 -19.73 0.45 -8.64
C LEU A 163 -19.74 0.07 -10.13
N LEU A 164 -19.10 0.87 -10.98
CA LEU A 164 -18.90 0.51 -12.39
C LEU A 164 -18.12 -0.80 -12.53
N GLN A 165 -17.06 -0.99 -11.75
CA GLN A 165 -16.30 -2.24 -11.76
C GLN A 165 -17.14 -3.42 -11.26
N ALA A 166 -17.93 -3.22 -10.21
CA ALA A 166 -18.83 -4.23 -9.68
C ALA A 166 -19.87 -4.63 -10.74
N TYR A 167 -20.49 -3.66 -11.42
CA TYR A 167 -21.42 -3.91 -12.52
C TYR A 167 -20.75 -4.68 -13.67
N ALA A 168 -19.55 -4.26 -14.08
CA ALA A 168 -18.79 -4.94 -15.12
C ALA A 168 -18.54 -6.41 -14.76
N GLN A 169 -18.12 -6.67 -13.52
CA GLN A 169 -17.90 -8.03 -13.02
C GLN A 169 -19.20 -8.85 -13.01
N GLN A 170 -20.28 -8.29 -12.50
CA GLN A 170 -21.59 -8.95 -12.45
C GLN A 170 -22.09 -9.35 -13.83
N LYS A 171 -21.87 -8.50 -14.85
CA LYS A 171 -22.30 -8.73 -16.22
C LYS A 171 -21.29 -9.49 -17.08
N GLY A 172 -20.09 -9.78 -16.58
CA GLY A 172 -19.02 -10.40 -17.35
C GLY A 172 -18.48 -9.50 -18.48
N LEU A 173 -18.57 -8.18 -18.30
CA LEU A 173 -18.16 -7.18 -19.28
C LEU A 173 -16.76 -6.64 -18.95
N SER A 174 -16.08 -6.06 -19.97
CA SER A 174 -14.96 -5.15 -19.69
C SER A 174 -15.49 -3.85 -19.05
N VAL A 175 -14.67 -3.18 -18.23
CA VAL A 175 -15.03 -1.87 -17.63
C VAL A 175 -15.38 -0.85 -18.71
N ARG A 176 -14.68 -0.89 -19.86
CA ARG A 176 -14.94 -0.03 -21.02
C ARG A 176 -16.34 -0.26 -21.62
N ASP A 177 -16.77 -1.51 -21.71
CA ASP A 177 -18.09 -1.81 -22.30
C ASP A 177 -19.18 -1.54 -21.27
N ALA A 178 -18.94 -1.90 -20.02
CA ALA A 178 -19.86 -1.57 -18.92
C ALA A 178 -20.13 -0.06 -18.81
N SER A 179 -19.12 0.79 -19.01
CA SER A 179 -19.28 2.26 -18.94
C SER A 179 -20.25 2.85 -19.95
N LYS A 180 -20.59 2.12 -21.03
CA LYS A 180 -21.58 2.55 -22.03
C LYS A 180 -23.01 2.33 -21.55
N GLU A 181 -23.22 1.34 -20.70
CA GLU A 181 -24.54 0.87 -20.24
C GLU A 181 -24.85 1.27 -18.80
N TYR A 182 -23.82 1.28 -17.96
CA TYR A 182 -23.94 1.58 -16.53
C TYR A 182 -24.49 2.98 -16.30
N ARG A 183 -25.44 3.08 -15.39
CA ARG A 183 -25.93 4.34 -14.82
C ARG A 183 -25.77 4.24 -13.32
N SER A 184 -25.07 5.22 -12.72
CA SER A 184 -24.91 5.29 -11.27
C SER A 184 -26.29 5.37 -10.61
N PRO A 185 -26.58 4.57 -9.57
CA PRO A 185 -27.80 4.72 -8.80
C PRO A 185 -27.86 6.11 -8.16
N GLU A 186 -29.03 6.73 -8.19
CA GLU A 186 -29.30 8.02 -7.52
C GLU A 186 -29.41 7.84 -6.01
#